data_af11dca9c6b24ad8139531add700dc8f
#
_entry.id   af11dca9c6b24ad8139531add700dc8f
#
_cell.length_a   1.000
_cell.length_b   1.000
_cell.length_c   1.000
_cell.angle_alpha   90.00
_cell.angle_beta   90.00
_cell.angle_gamma   90.00
#
_symmetry.space_group_name_H-M   'P 1'
#
loop_
_entity.id
_entity.type
_entity.pdbx_description
1 polymer ?
#
loop_
_entity_poly.entity_id
_entity_poly.type
_entity_poly.pdbx_seq_one_letter_code
_entity_poly.pdbx_strand_id
1 'polypeptide(L)'
;MTRKLLMLAGAAAFAAAVAYATAPAYAHHSFAATYFEDKTESVEGDLVQFLFRNPHSFVHVEGKDAQGNAVRYAVEWGAGLQLNRQGVTRETLKPGDHVIITGNPGRNPEDHRLRMRTITRPSDGWKWGGTFD
;
A
#
# COMPACT_ATOMS: atom_id res chain seq x y z
N MET A 1 -6.84 5.02 55.95
CA MET A 1 -6.53 4.13 54.81
C MET A 1 -5.45 3.16 55.26
N THR A 2 -5.69 1.89 55.25
CA THR A 2 -4.68 0.91 55.66
C THR A 2 -3.61 0.70 54.58
N ARG A 3 -2.36 0.41 54.94
CA ARG A 3 -1.26 0.13 54.02
C ARG A 3 -1.64 -0.88 52.90
N LYS A 4 -2.49 -1.86 53.27
CA LYS A 4 -3.02 -2.87 52.32
C LYS A 4 -3.86 -2.28 51.21
N LEU A 5 -4.71 -1.29 51.51
CA LEU A 5 -5.54 -0.59 50.55
C LEU A 5 -4.73 0.28 49.55
N LEU A 6 -3.68 0.92 50.06
CA LEU A 6 -2.74 1.68 49.23
C LEU A 6 -1.95 0.79 48.26
N MET A 7 -1.52 -0.39 48.74
CA MET A 7 -0.83 -1.36 47.89
C MET A 7 -1.74 -1.95 46.82
N LEU A 8 -2.99 -2.25 47.15
CA LEU A 8 -3.96 -2.75 46.18
C LEU A 8 -4.31 -1.70 45.13
N ALA A 9 -4.49 -0.44 45.54
CA ALA A 9 -4.72 0.66 44.59
C ALA A 9 -3.54 0.90 43.65
N GLY A 10 -2.30 0.83 44.19
CA GLY A 10 -1.08 0.93 43.38
C GLY A 10 -0.90 -0.22 42.39
N ALA A 11 -1.19 -1.45 42.84
CA ALA A 11 -1.13 -2.62 41.95
C ALA A 11 -2.18 -2.56 40.82
N ALA A 12 -3.40 -2.12 41.12
CA ALA A 12 -4.47 -1.94 40.14
C ALA A 12 -4.12 -0.84 39.13
N ALA A 13 -3.56 0.28 39.58
CA ALA A 13 -3.14 1.37 38.70
C ALA A 13 -1.99 0.94 37.78
N PHE A 14 -1.03 0.18 38.30
CA PHE A 14 0.10 -0.36 37.51
C PHE A 14 -0.38 -1.38 36.48
N ALA A 15 -1.29 -2.29 36.84
CA ALA A 15 -1.86 -3.27 35.92
C ALA A 15 -2.65 -2.59 34.80
N ALA A 16 -3.42 -1.53 35.12
CA ALA A 16 -4.15 -0.74 34.12
C ALA A 16 -3.18 0.00 33.16
N ALA A 17 -2.11 0.58 33.69
CA ALA A 17 -1.09 1.25 32.88
C ALA A 17 -0.37 0.28 31.91
N VAL A 18 -0.03 -0.92 32.38
CA VAL A 18 0.60 -1.97 31.55
C VAL A 18 -0.39 -2.45 30.47
N ALA A 19 -1.65 -2.68 30.81
CA ALA A 19 -2.68 -3.07 29.84
C ALA A 19 -2.89 -2.01 28.75
N TYR A 20 -2.83 -0.73 29.12
CA TYR A 20 -2.95 0.38 28.16
C TYR A 20 -1.72 0.48 27.25
N ALA A 21 -0.51 0.23 27.77
CA ALA A 21 0.74 0.27 27.02
C ALA A 21 0.92 -0.93 26.05
N THR A 22 0.26 -2.05 26.35
CA THR A 22 0.31 -3.27 25.50
C THR A 22 -0.87 -3.37 24.52
N ALA A 23 -1.82 -2.40 24.55
CA ALA A 23 -2.85 -2.35 23.53
C ALA A 23 -2.17 -2.17 22.16
N PRO A 24 -2.40 -3.08 21.19
CA PRO A 24 -1.83 -2.90 19.87
C PRO A 24 -2.34 -1.57 19.32
N ALA A 25 -1.42 -0.63 19.09
CA ALA A 25 -1.71 0.55 18.31
C ALA A 25 -1.96 0.08 16.88
N TYR A 26 -3.19 -0.22 16.54
CA TYR A 26 -3.62 -0.40 15.16
C TYR A 26 -3.50 0.97 14.48
N ALA A 27 -2.29 1.32 14.08
CA ALA A 27 -2.07 2.30 13.05
C ALA A 27 -2.53 1.66 11.72
N HIS A 28 -3.84 1.46 11.59
CA HIS A 28 -4.44 1.26 10.29
C HIS A 28 -4.23 2.58 9.55
N HIS A 29 -3.17 2.64 8.76
CA HIS A 29 -3.15 3.55 7.65
C HIS A 29 -4.32 3.13 6.77
N SER A 30 -5.48 3.73 7.03
CA SER A 30 -6.67 3.44 6.28
C SER A 30 -6.40 3.82 4.84
N PHE A 31 -6.37 2.85 3.93
CA PHE A 31 -6.30 3.13 2.50
C PHE A 31 -7.41 4.10 2.08
N ALA A 32 -8.58 4.04 2.74
CA ALA A 32 -9.67 4.97 2.54
C ALA A 32 -9.31 6.44 2.83
N ALA A 33 -8.32 6.73 3.67
CA ALA A 33 -7.83 8.09 3.88
C ALA A 33 -7.03 8.63 2.68
N THR A 34 -6.39 7.75 1.93
CA THR A 34 -5.51 8.11 0.81
C THR A 34 -6.17 7.88 -0.55
N TYR A 35 -7.00 6.83 -0.68
CA TYR A 35 -7.57 6.37 -1.94
C TYR A 35 -9.10 6.34 -1.91
N PHE A 36 -9.72 6.49 -3.08
CA PHE A 36 -11.14 6.19 -3.26
C PHE A 36 -11.33 4.69 -3.44
N GLU A 37 -11.92 4.02 -2.46
CA GLU A 37 -12.10 2.58 -2.51
C GLU A 37 -13.20 2.12 -3.48
N ASP A 38 -14.13 3.03 -3.81
CA ASP A 38 -15.27 2.83 -4.70
C ASP A 38 -15.01 3.23 -6.16
N LYS A 39 -13.82 3.76 -6.47
CA LYS A 39 -13.41 4.16 -7.83
C LYS A 39 -12.29 3.30 -8.35
N THR A 40 -12.28 3.13 -9.67
CA THR A 40 -11.20 2.43 -10.37
C THR A 40 -10.76 3.26 -11.57
N GLU A 41 -9.45 3.41 -11.72
CA GLU A 41 -8.82 4.02 -12.88
C GLU A 41 -7.84 3.05 -13.54
N SER A 42 -7.60 3.25 -14.81
CA SER A 42 -6.61 2.50 -15.58
C SER A 42 -5.52 3.43 -16.08
N VAL A 43 -4.29 2.99 -15.93
CA VAL A 43 -3.09 3.66 -16.44
C VAL A 43 -2.35 2.69 -17.32
N GLU A 44 -2.00 3.12 -18.53
CA GLU A 44 -1.15 2.40 -19.46
C GLU A 44 0.10 3.22 -19.71
N GLY A 45 1.27 2.59 -19.66
CA GLY A 45 2.53 3.27 -19.87
C GLY A 45 3.75 2.38 -19.62
N ASP A 46 4.89 3.03 -19.63
CA ASP A 46 6.18 2.36 -19.49
C ASP A 46 6.68 2.46 -18.06
N LEU A 47 7.11 1.34 -17.52
CA LEU A 47 7.65 1.25 -16.18
C LEU A 47 8.97 2.00 -16.08
N VAL A 48 9.05 2.92 -15.13
CA VAL A 48 10.25 3.70 -14.84
C VAL A 48 11.07 3.06 -13.73
N GLN A 49 10.36 2.58 -12.68
CA GLN A 49 11.01 2.01 -11.51
C GLN A 49 10.07 1.05 -10.79
N PHE A 50 10.63 -0.03 -10.29
CA PHE A 50 9.96 -0.93 -9.34
C PHE A 50 10.70 -0.91 -8.01
N LEU A 51 10.07 -0.32 -7.00
CA LEU A 51 10.56 -0.31 -5.62
C LEU A 51 9.98 -1.51 -4.87
N PHE A 52 10.67 -2.63 -4.94
CA PHE A 52 10.30 -3.86 -4.23
C PHE A 52 10.79 -3.80 -2.79
N ARG A 53 9.90 -3.50 -1.84
CA ARG A 53 10.24 -3.25 -0.44
C ARG A 53 9.09 -3.52 0.52
N ASN A 54 9.39 -3.48 1.82
CA ASN A 54 8.43 -3.44 2.91
C ASN A 54 8.37 -2.01 3.49
N PRO A 55 7.27 -1.56 4.08
CA PRO A 55 5.98 -2.26 4.19
C PRO A 55 5.17 -2.27 2.89
N HIS A 56 5.43 -1.36 1.94
CA HIS A 56 4.74 -1.26 0.66
C HIS A 56 5.72 -1.09 -0.48
N SER A 57 5.52 -1.86 -1.54
CA SER A 57 6.20 -1.69 -2.82
C SER A 57 5.53 -0.59 -3.64
N PHE A 58 6.26 -0.01 -4.59
CA PHE A 58 5.75 0.98 -5.53
C PHE A 58 6.20 0.68 -6.95
N VAL A 59 5.27 0.85 -7.88
CA VAL A 59 5.56 0.83 -9.32
C VAL A 59 5.40 2.26 -9.83
N HIS A 60 6.44 2.82 -10.39
CA HIS A 60 6.40 4.12 -11.06
C HIS A 60 6.28 3.92 -12.56
N VAL A 61 5.22 4.46 -13.15
CA VAL A 61 4.89 4.33 -14.58
C VAL A 61 4.77 5.71 -15.19
N GLU A 62 5.35 5.89 -16.37
CA GLU A 62 5.12 7.06 -17.20
C GLU A 62 3.98 6.76 -18.17
N GLY A 63 2.85 7.41 -17.94
CA GLY A 63 1.63 7.28 -18.71
C GLY A 63 1.09 8.64 -19.14
N LYS A 64 -0.19 8.70 -19.43
CA LYS A 64 -0.86 9.95 -19.82
C LYS A 64 -2.02 10.24 -18.87
N ASP A 65 -2.22 11.53 -18.57
CA ASP A 65 -3.40 11.98 -17.87
C ASP A 65 -4.63 12.05 -18.81
N ALA A 66 -5.78 12.45 -18.25
CA ALA A 66 -7.03 12.59 -19.03
C ALA A 66 -6.92 13.62 -20.16
N GLN A 67 -5.97 14.56 -20.08
CA GLN A 67 -5.72 15.59 -21.11
C GLN A 67 -4.66 15.16 -22.13
N GLY A 68 -4.07 13.95 -21.98
CA GLY A 68 -3.04 13.42 -22.85
C GLY A 68 -1.61 13.88 -22.54
N ASN A 69 -1.40 14.59 -21.44
CA ASN A 69 -0.06 14.99 -21.00
C ASN A 69 0.67 13.80 -20.40
N ALA A 70 1.99 13.71 -20.65
CA ALA A 70 2.83 12.73 -20.00
C ALA A 70 2.94 13.03 -18.50
N VAL A 71 2.60 12.05 -17.68
CA VAL A 71 2.67 12.15 -16.23
C VAL A 71 3.23 10.88 -15.62
N ARG A 72 3.88 11.02 -14.48
CA ARG A 72 4.40 9.88 -13.72
C ARG A 72 3.40 9.49 -12.64
N TYR A 73 2.92 8.26 -12.73
CA TYR A 73 2.06 7.66 -11.71
C TYR A 73 2.89 6.90 -10.67
N ALA A 74 2.53 7.05 -9.41
CA ALA A 74 3.04 6.25 -8.31
C ALA A 74 1.97 5.24 -7.89
N VAL A 75 2.19 3.97 -8.21
CA VAL A 75 1.24 2.90 -7.93
C VAL A 75 1.70 2.12 -6.70
N GLU A 76 0.94 2.25 -5.62
CA GLU A 76 1.20 1.55 -4.38
C GLU A 76 0.78 0.09 -4.48
N TRP A 77 1.65 -0.80 -4.03
CA TRP A 77 1.45 -2.24 -4.07
C TRP A 77 1.77 -2.87 -2.71
N GLY A 78 1.62 -4.17 -2.59
CA GLY A 78 1.84 -4.91 -1.36
C GLY A 78 3.29 -4.92 -0.89
N ALA A 79 3.47 -5.36 0.35
CA ALA A 79 4.79 -5.60 0.91
C ALA A 79 5.56 -6.63 0.08
N GLY A 80 6.86 -6.44 -0.06
CA GLY A 80 7.73 -7.36 -0.81
C GLY A 80 7.61 -8.81 -0.36
N LEU A 81 7.51 -9.07 0.95
CA LEU A 81 7.30 -10.43 1.48
C LEU A 81 5.96 -11.04 1.05
N GLN A 82 4.90 -10.24 1.03
CA GLN A 82 3.58 -10.69 0.60
C GLN A 82 3.57 -10.98 -0.90
N LEU A 83 4.11 -10.07 -1.70
CA LEU A 83 4.24 -10.21 -3.14
C LEU A 83 5.08 -11.42 -3.54
N ASN A 84 6.16 -11.68 -2.81
CA ASN A 84 7.02 -12.84 -3.06
C ASN A 84 6.27 -14.17 -2.89
N ARG A 85 5.40 -14.27 -1.89
CA ARG A 85 4.52 -15.43 -1.71
C ARG A 85 3.51 -15.62 -2.86
N GLN A 86 3.23 -14.55 -3.58
CA GLN A 86 2.34 -14.53 -4.75
C GLN A 86 3.11 -14.67 -6.08
N GLY A 87 4.40 -14.98 -6.03
CA GLY A 87 5.23 -15.19 -7.21
C GLY A 87 5.81 -13.91 -7.83
N VAL A 88 5.66 -12.76 -7.17
CA VAL A 88 6.25 -11.49 -7.61
C VAL A 88 7.58 -11.27 -6.89
N THR A 89 8.65 -11.13 -7.65
CA THR A 89 9.99 -10.88 -7.14
C THR A 89 10.50 -9.52 -7.60
N ARG A 90 11.64 -9.11 -7.10
CA ARG A 90 12.33 -7.89 -7.53
C ARG A 90 12.61 -7.84 -9.03
N GLU A 91 12.79 -9.00 -9.65
CA GLU A 91 13.11 -9.18 -11.07
C GLU A 91 11.87 -9.31 -11.97
N THR A 92 10.67 -9.38 -11.39
CA THR A 92 9.41 -9.58 -12.14
C THR A 92 9.11 -8.42 -13.09
N LEU A 93 9.40 -7.21 -12.65
CA LEU A 93 9.20 -5.97 -13.43
C LEU A 93 10.53 -5.24 -13.59
N LYS A 94 10.77 -4.73 -14.80
CA LYS A 94 11.99 -4.00 -15.14
C LYS A 94 11.66 -2.66 -15.78
N PRO A 95 12.51 -1.63 -15.58
CA PRO A 95 12.39 -0.37 -16.34
C PRO A 95 12.27 -0.64 -17.83
N GLY A 96 11.32 0.04 -18.47
CA GLY A 96 10.99 -0.14 -19.88
C GLY A 96 9.90 -1.18 -20.18
N ASP A 97 9.47 -1.96 -19.19
CA ASP A 97 8.29 -2.84 -19.37
C ASP A 97 7.05 -1.99 -19.62
N HIS A 98 6.34 -2.26 -20.72
CA HIS A 98 5.04 -1.66 -21.00
C HIS A 98 3.96 -2.41 -20.21
N VAL A 99 3.19 -1.68 -19.41
CA VAL A 99 2.21 -2.26 -18.49
C VAL A 99 0.87 -1.53 -18.55
N ILE A 100 -0.18 -2.30 -18.27
CA ILE A 100 -1.53 -1.77 -18.04
C ILE A 100 -1.89 -2.08 -16.59
N ILE A 101 -2.20 -1.03 -15.82
CA ILE A 101 -2.50 -1.11 -14.41
C ILE A 101 -3.91 -0.60 -14.16
N THR A 102 -4.68 -1.33 -13.36
CA THR A 102 -5.92 -0.79 -12.79
C THR A 102 -5.75 -0.64 -11.28
N GLY A 103 -6.36 0.39 -10.74
CA GLY A 103 -6.26 0.66 -9.31
C GLY A 103 -7.26 1.68 -8.81
N ASN A 104 -7.29 1.84 -7.50
CA ASN A 104 -8.07 2.87 -6.85
C ASN A 104 -7.29 4.20 -6.88
N PRO A 105 -7.87 5.29 -7.41
CA PRO A 105 -7.16 6.56 -7.50
C PRO A 105 -6.99 7.23 -6.13
N GLY A 106 -5.91 7.97 -6.00
CA GLY A 106 -5.67 8.84 -4.86
C GLY A 106 -6.72 9.95 -4.76
N ARG A 107 -7.02 10.37 -3.54
CA ARG A 107 -8.01 11.44 -3.29
C ARG A 107 -7.56 12.79 -3.82
N ASN A 108 -6.25 13.04 -3.86
CA ASN A 108 -5.70 14.20 -4.53
C ASN A 108 -5.27 13.83 -5.96
N PRO A 109 -5.97 14.31 -7.02
CA PRO A 109 -5.64 13.96 -8.40
C PRO A 109 -4.24 14.41 -8.84
N GLU A 110 -3.72 15.49 -8.26
CA GLU A 110 -2.39 16.03 -8.61
C GLU A 110 -1.24 15.11 -8.19
N ASP A 111 -1.48 14.20 -7.25
CA ASP A 111 -0.46 13.24 -6.80
C ASP A 111 -0.23 12.10 -7.80
N HIS A 112 -1.13 11.92 -8.77
CA HIS A 112 -1.10 10.81 -9.74
C HIS A 112 -0.82 9.46 -9.06
N ARG A 113 -1.57 9.16 -7.98
CA ARG A 113 -1.42 7.93 -7.20
C ARG A 113 -2.53 6.95 -7.49
N LEU A 114 -2.16 5.67 -7.50
CA LEU A 114 -3.09 4.55 -7.54
C LEU A 114 -2.74 3.54 -6.44
N ARG A 115 -3.76 2.87 -5.90
CA ARG A 115 -3.57 1.61 -5.16
C ARG A 115 -3.82 0.46 -6.13
N MET A 116 -2.81 -0.37 -6.35
CA MET A 116 -2.84 -1.48 -7.32
C MET A 116 -4.02 -2.43 -7.10
N ARG A 117 -4.73 -2.76 -8.16
CA ARG A 117 -5.70 -3.85 -8.22
C ARG A 117 -5.28 -4.92 -9.21
N THR A 118 -4.84 -4.53 -10.38
CA THR A 118 -4.30 -5.42 -11.39
C THR A 118 -3.13 -4.79 -12.10
N ILE A 119 -2.23 -5.62 -12.61
CA ILE A 119 -1.20 -5.22 -13.55
C ILE A 119 -1.03 -6.31 -14.60
N THR A 120 -0.90 -5.91 -15.86
CA THR A 120 -0.66 -6.78 -17.00
C THR A 120 0.51 -6.25 -17.79
N ARG A 121 1.38 -7.15 -18.25
CA ARG A 121 2.43 -6.85 -19.22
C ARG A 121 2.09 -7.55 -20.54
N PRO A 122 1.56 -6.80 -21.54
CA PRO A 122 1.06 -7.39 -22.78
C PRO A 122 2.11 -8.14 -23.60
N SER A 123 3.38 -7.74 -23.50
CA SER A 123 4.48 -8.33 -24.30
C SER A 123 4.64 -9.84 -24.11
N ASP A 124 4.32 -10.38 -22.92
CA ASP A 124 4.43 -11.81 -22.59
C ASP A 124 3.17 -12.38 -21.91
N GLY A 125 2.12 -11.54 -21.73
CA GLY A 125 0.87 -11.94 -21.10
C GLY A 125 0.95 -12.12 -19.58
N TRP A 126 2.06 -11.74 -18.94
CA TRP A 126 2.17 -11.79 -17.48
C TRP A 126 1.15 -10.86 -16.84
N LYS A 127 0.51 -11.33 -15.78
CA LYS A 127 -0.49 -10.58 -15.03
C LYS A 127 -0.49 -10.94 -13.55
N TRP A 128 -0.85 -9.96 -12.75
CA TRP A 128 -1.17 -10.12 -11.35
C TRP A 128 -2.48 -9.39 -11.04
N GLY A 129 -3.26 -9.94 -10.12
CA GLY A 129 -4.47 -9.29 -9.62
C GLY A 129 -4.78 -9.80 -8.22
N GLY A 130 -5.31 -8.92 -7.37
CA GLY A 130 -5.60 -9.29 -6.01
C GLY A 130 -5.81 -8.10 -5.09
N THR A 131 -5.75 -8.40 -3.79
CA THR A 131 -5.77 -7.43 -2.71
C THR A 131 -4.49 -7.55 -1.89
N PHE A 132 -4.11 -6.47 -1.26
CA PHE A 132 -3.08 -6.42 -0.23
C PHE A 132 -3.52 -5.45 0.86
N ASP A 133 -3.16 -5.74 2.10
CA ASP A 133 -3.47 -4.96 3.30
C ASP A 133 -2.17 -4.50 3.96
#